data_a5c4fa4bf46752e9564e926c93e09dd4
#
_entry.id   a5c4fa4bf46752e9564e926c93e09dd4
#
_cell.length_a   1.000
_cell.length_b   1.000
_cell.length_c   1.000
_cell.angle_alpha   90.00
_cell.angle_beta   90.00
_cell.angle_gamma   90.00
#
_symmetry.space_group_name_H-M   'P 1'
#
loop_
_entity.id
_entity.type
_entity.pdbx_description
1 polymer ?
#
loop_
_entity_poly.entity_id
_entity_poly.type
_entity_poly.pdbx_seq_one_letter_code
_entity_poly.pdbx_strand_id
1 'polypeptide(L)'
;MRATGRGGPIGRGFVEEQATIEPAPPEPALDMAARTGVLLYDATVAVDTIMAEAVRSIQAGGIQVGGLLQHAGPRHANGRPSLWLGDIATGQSIRLDQPRGTGARDCILDPDALAQGACLLRAAAGAGFGLIVVNRFGYAEAEGGGLRAEIAEAMCSGAALLIAVRRSRLASLEAFLGGPATVLPAAATAIADWAAQAVGQSGIAPGYA
;
A
#
# COMPACT_ATOMS: atom_id res chain seq x y z
N MET A 1 -44.85 11.89 -81.09
CA MET A 1 -43.63 12.63 -81.53
C MET A 1 -42.58 12.46 -80.48
N ARG A 2 -41.45 12.04 -80.81
CA ARG A 2 -40.29 11.61 -80.07
C ARG A 2 -39.74 12.68 -79.07
N ALA A 3 -39.14 12.24 -77.98
CA ALA A 3 -37.82 12.70 -77.45
C ALA A 3 -37.49 11.87 -76.21
N THR A 4 -36.58 11.15 -76.28
CA THR A 4 -35.29 10.71 -75.72
C THR A 4 -34.72 11.62 -74.64
N GLY A 5 -34.53 11.14 -73.45
CA GLY A 5 -33.79 11.77 -72.36
C GLY A 5 -32.86 10.79 -71.68
N ARG A 6 -31.62 11.05 -71.74
CA ARG A 6 -30.48 10.22 -71.32
C ARG A 6 -30.34 10.12 -69.78
N GLY A 7 -29.95 8.93 -69.34
CA GLY A 7 -29.53 8.68 -68.00
C GLY A 7 -28.19 9.37 -67.68
N GLY A 8 -28.09 9.86 -66.44
CA GLY A 8 -26.87 10.34 -65.81
C GLY A 8 -26.31 9.26 -64.83
N PRO A 9 -25.05 9.23 -64.58
CA PRO A 9 -24.39 8.11 -63.92
C PRO A 9 -24.52 8.17 -62.41
N ILE A 10 -24.64 6.99 -61.93
CA ILE A 10 -24.74 6.48 -60.58
C ILE A 10 -23.57 7.00 -59.72
N GLY A 11 -23.92 7.57 -58.55
CA GLY A 11 -22.98 7.99 -57.54
C GLY A 11 -22.16 6.82 -57.01
N ARG A 12 -20.86 7.09 -56.91
CA ARG A 12 -19.86 6.21 -56.31
C ARG A 12 -20.23 6.01 -54.83
N GLY A 13 -20.47 4.75 -54.43
CA GLY A 13 -20.56 4.36 -53.05
C GLY A 13 -19.24 4.63 -52.34
N PHE A 14 -19.28 5.47 -51.30
CA PHE A 14 -18.22 5.54 -50.32
C PHE A 14 -18.24 4.23 -49.53
N VAL A 15 -17.26 3.38 -49.73
CA VAL A 15 -16.96 2.29 -48.84
C VAL A 15 -16.23 2.90 -47.66
N GLU A 16 -16.94 3.07 -46.55
CA GLU A 16 -16.33 3.40 -45.27
C GLU A 16 -15.50 2.20 -44.83
N GLU A 17 -14.20 2.30 -45.05
CA GLU A 17 -13.21 1.38 -44.49
C GLU A 17 -13.23 1.49 -42.99
N GLN A 18 -14.00 0.61 -42.31
CA GLN A 18 -14.00 0.48 -40.86
C GLN A 18 -12.62 -0.01 -40.43
N ALA A 19 -11.79 0.95 -39.98
CA ALA A 19 -10.54 0.64 -39.31
C ALA A 19 -10.86 -0.25 -38.11
N THR A 20 -10.51 -1.51 -38.18
CA THR A 20 -10.55 -2.43 -37.04
C THR A 20 -9.54 -1.93 -36.03
N ILE A 21 -10.01 -1.25 -34.99
CA ILE A 21 -9.17 -0.89 -33.84
C ILE A 21 -8.86 -2.21 -33.13
N GLU A 22 -7.66 -2.74 -33.36
CA GLU A 22 -7.15 -3.83 -32.53
C GLU A 22 -7.14 -3.35 -31.08
N PRO A 23 -7.74 -4.11 -30.13
CA PRO A 23 -7.65 -3.76 -28.74
C PRO A 23 -6.17 -3.72 -28.35
N ALA A 24 -5.77 -2.63 -27.68
CA ALA A 24 -4.43 -2.52 -27.12
C ALA A 24 -4.13 -3.77 -26.27
N PRO A 25 -2.90 -4.31 -26.33
CA PRO A 25 -2.54 -5.43 -25.47
C PRO A 25 -2.86 -5.07 -24.03
N PRO A 26 -3.40 -6.01 -23.22
CA PRO A 26 -3.70 -5.74 -21.82
C PRO A 26 -2.41 -5.24 -21.16
N GLU A 27 -2.52 -4.10 -20.47
CA GLU A 27 -1.40 -3.61 -19.66
C GLU A 27 -0.97 -4.75 -18.72
N PRO A 28 0.35 -4.98 -18.55
CA PRO A 28 0.81 -6.04 -17.67
C PRO A 28 0.16 -5.84 -16.30
N ALA A 29 -0.61 -6.83 -15.85
CA ALA A 29 -1.22 -6.81 -14.54
C ALA A 29 -0.11 -6.49 -13.53
N LEU A 30 -0.26 -5.38 -12.79
CA LEU A 30 0.70 -4.99 -11.77
C LEU A 30 0.86 -6.18 -10.82
N ASP A 31 2.03 -6.79 -10.80
CA ASP A 31 2.33 -7.85 -9.84
C ASP A 31 2.45 -7.23 -8.44
N MET A 32 1.33 -7.15 -7.78
CA MET A 32 1.17 -6.54 -6.46
C MET A 32 2.05 -7.22 -5.42
N ALA A 33 2.22 -8.54 -5.54
CA ALA A 33 3.06 -9.32 -4.64
C ALA A 33 4.54 -8.98 -4.84
N ALA A 34 5.01 -8.85 -6.08
CA ALA A 34 6.39 -8.47 -6.39
C ALA A 34 6.74 -7.05 -5.92
N ARG A 35 5.75 -6.16 -5.83
CA ARG A 35 5.92 -4.78 -5.34
C ARG A 35 5.72 -4.62 -3.84
N THR A 36 5.48 -5.72 -3.12
CA THR A 36 5.32 -5.73 -1.68
C THR A 36 6.53 -6.32 -1.00
N GLY A 37 7.28 -5.47 -0.30
CA GLY A 37 8.36 -5.88 0.59
C GLY A 37 7.82 -6.22 1.97
N VAL A 38 8.22 -7.37 2.49
CA VAL A 38 7.70 -7.90 3.75
C VAL A 38 8.82 -8.06 4.77
N LEU A 39 8.69 -7.34 5.89
CA LEU A 39 9.52 -7.58 7.07
C LEU A 39 8.86 -8.63 7.96
N LEU A 40 9.47 -9.83 7.99
CA LEU A 40 9.03 -10.90 8.91
C LEU A 40 9.58 -10.64 10.31
N TYR A 41 8.71 -10.74 11.31
CA TYR A 41 9.12 -10.61 12.69
C TYR A 41 8.54 -11.68 13.62
N ASP A 42 9.21 -11.89 14.73
CA ASP A 42 8.79 -12.64 15.90
C ASP A 42 9.13 -11.84 17.17
N ALA A 43 9.15 -12.50 18.33
CA ALA A 43 9.43 -11.82 19.60
C ALA A 43 10.88 -11.32 19.74
N THR A 44 11.79 -11.77 18.89
CA THR A 44 13.23 -11.42 18.95
C THR A 44 13.57 -10.24 18.06
N VAL A 45 12.70 -9.87 17.12
CA VAL A 45 12.93 -8.79 16.16
C VAL A 45 12.35 -7.48 16.67
N ALA A 46 13.19 -6.45 16.78
CA ALA A 46 12.77 -5.09 17.14
C ALA A 46 12.10 -4.39 15.93
N VAL A 47 10.97 -4.93 15.49
CA VAL A 47 10.30 -4.55 14.23
C VAL A 47 10.02 -3.06 14.10
N ASP A 48 9.53 -2.41 15.17
CA ASP A 48 9.17 -0.98 15.13
C ASP A 48 10.42 -0.10 14.95
N THR A 49 11.54 -0.46 15.60
CA THR A 49 12.82 0.23 15.44
C THR A 49 13.34 0.08 14.01
N ILE A 50 13.38 -1.14 13.49
CA ILE A 50 13.87 -1.42 12.13
C ILE A 50 13.03 -0.70 11.09
N MET A 51 11.71 -0.73 11.21
CA MET A 51 10.80 -0.04 10.30
C MET A 51 11.01 1.49 10.34
N ALA A 52 11.14 2.07 11.52
CA ALA A 52 11.36 3.51 11.68
C ALA A 52 12.74 3.94 11.14
N GLU A 53 13.78 3.14 11.32
CA GLU A 53 15.11 3.38 10.76
C GLU A 53 15.11 3.26 9.24
N ALA A 54 14.45 2.25 8.69
CA ALA A 54 14.31 2.06 7.25
C ALA A 54 13.57 3.25 6.61
N VAL A 55 12.45 3.69 7.17
CA VAL A 55 11.69 4.84 6.67
C VAL A 55 12.56 6.10 6.64
N ARG A 56 13.32 6.37 7.72
CA ARG A 56 14.24 7.53 7.75
C ARG A 56 15.31 7.44 6.67
N SER A 57 15.90 6.27 6.46
CA SER A 57 16.91 6.05 5.44
C SER A 57 16.34 6.23 4.02
N ILE A 58 15.14 5.71 3.77
CA ILE A 58 14.43 5.84 2.49
C ILE A 58 14.11 7.31 2.18
N GLN A 59 13.60 8.04 3.18
CA GLN A 59 13.31 9.48 3.03
C GLN A 59 14.58 10.29 2.81
N ALA A 60 15.69 9.97 3.49
CA ALA A 60 16.99 10.60 3.27
C ALA A 60 17.54 10.34 1.85
N GLY A 61 17.15 9.22 1.22
CA GLY A 61 17.41 8.91 -0.18
C GLY A 61 16.52 9.64 -1.18
N GLY A 62 15.61 10.52 -0.73
CA GLY A 62 14.74 11.35 -1.58
C GLY A 62 13.43 10.69 -1.99
N ILE A 63 13.13 9.49 -1.49
CA ILE A 63 11.86 8.81 -1.78
C ILE A 63 10.77 9.39 -0.86
N GLN A 64 9.65 9.79 -1.44
CA GLN A 64 8.48 10.20 -0.68
C GLN A 64 7.76 9.00 -0.12
N VAL A 65 7.60 8.97 1.20
CA VAL A 65 7.02 7.85 1.95
C VAL A 65 5.78 8.31 2.69
N GLY A 66 4.67 7.61 2.47
CA GLY A 66 3.44 7.76 3.24
C GLY A 66 3.10 6.50 4.03
N GLY A 67 1.98 6.55 4.76
CA GLY A 67 1.48 5.42 5.52
C GLY A 67 1.74 5.50 7.01
N LEU A 68 1.73 4.37 7.69
CA LEU A 68 1.60 4.28 9.13
C LEU A 68 2.73 3.49 9.78
N LEU A 69 3.30 4.04 10.84
CA LEU A 69 4.27 3.35 11.70
C LEU A 69 3.72 3.18 13.11
N GLN A 70 3.78 1.97 13.64
CA GLN A 70 3.48 1.69 15.02
C GLN A 70 4.68 2.01 15.91
N HIS A 71 4.45 2.61 17.06
CA HIS A 71 5.50 2.86 18.05
C HIS A 71 4.97 2.72 19.47
N ALA A 72 5.90 2.45 20.40
CA ALA A 72 5.61 2.42 21.83
C ALA A 72 5.54 3.84 22.38
N GLY A 73 4.54 4.10 23.23
CA GLY A 73 4.41 5.34 23.98
C GLY A 73 4.68 5.15 25.49
N PRO A 74 4.24 6.09 26.32
CA PRO A 74 4.36 6.01 27.77
C PRO A 74 3.80 4.71 28.32
N ARG A 75 4.37 4.24 29.44
CA ARG A 75 3.91 3.00 30.06
C ARG A 75 2.60 3.21 30.83
N HIS A 76 1.72 2.24 30.72
CA HIS A 76 0.54 2.12 31.58
C HIS A 76 0.92 1.77 33.02
N ALA A 77 -0.05 1.88 33.95
CA ALA A 77 0.12 1.49 35.34
C ALA A 77 0.54 0.02 35.53
N ASN A 78 0.21 -0.85 34.57
CA ASN A 78 0.62 -2.27 34.57
C ASN A 78 2.04 -2.50 33.97
N GLY A 79 2.80 -1.43 33.69
CA GLY A 79 4.15 -1.47 33.15
C GLY A 79 4.26 -1.71 31.63
N ARG A 80 3.18 -2.03 30.94
CA ARG A 80 3.18 -2.22 29.47
C ARG A 80 3.26 -0.86 28.76
N PRO A 81 4.02 -0.75 27.66
CA PRO A 81 4.00 0.47 26.85
C PRO A 81 2.62 0.64 26.21
N SER A 82 2.16 1.88 26.11
CA SER A 82 1.01 2.21 25.27
C SER A 82 1.37 2.05 23.80
N LEU A 83 0.35 1.79 22.99
CA LEU A 83 0.51 1.53 21.55
C LEU A 83 0.03 2.75 20.78
N TRP A 84 0.90 3.25 19.90
CA TRP A 84 0.61 4.42 19.08
C TRP A 84 0.82 4.11 17.60
N LEU A 85 0.09 4.81 16.75
CA LEU A 85 0.19 4.78 15.32
C LEU A 85 0.57 6.17 14.83
N GLY A 86 1.74 6.30 14.23
CA GLY A 86 2.24 7.55 13.65
C GLY A 86 1.99 7.61 12.15
N ASP A 87 1.42 8.69 11.67
CA ASP A 87 1.35 9.01 10.26
C ASP A 87 2.72 9.53 9.80
N ILE A 88 3.31 8.89 8.80
CA ILE A 88 4.65 9.20 8.30
C ILE A 88 4.68 10.57 7.60
N ALA A 89 3.61 10.92 6.90
CA ALA A 89 3.56 12.15 6.12
C ALA A 89 3.42 13.41 6.96
N THR A 90 2.61 13.36 8.02
CA THR A 90 2.30 14.54 8.85
C THR A 90 2.99 14.54 10.19
N GLY A 91 3.51 13.39 10.65
CA GLY A 91 4.05 13.21 11.99
C GLY A 91 2.98 13.13 13.08
N GLN A 92 1.70 13.15 12.75
CA GLN A 92 0.62 12.96 13.72
C GLN A 92 0.70 11.57 14.35
N SER A 93 0.35 11.46 15.61
CA SER A 93 0.30 10.18 16.32
C SER A 93 -1.06 9.97 16.97
N ILE A 94 -1.62 8.80 16.76
CA ILE A 94 -2.91 8.35 17.28
C ILE A 94 -2.64 7.23 18.29
N ARG A 95 -3.26 7.31 19.46
CA ARG A 95 -3.16 6.24 20.43
C ARG A 95 -4.11 5.11 20.07
N LEU A 96 -3.55 3.91 19.84
CA LEU A 96 -4.31 2.74 19.42
C LEU A 96 -4.94 1.95 20.55
N ASP A 97 -4.40 2.04 21.75
CA ASP A 97 -4.86 1.23 22.89
C ASP A 97 -5.70 2.04 23.87
N GLN A 98 -6.78 1.44 24.34
CA GLN A 98 -7.56 2.00 25.44
C GLN A 98 -6.93 1.63 26.78
N PRO A 99 -6.75 2.60 27.72
CA PRO A 99 -6.34 2.30 29.09
C PRO A 99 -7.46 1.53 29.78
N ARG A 100 -7.25 0.24 30.02
CA ARG A 100 -8.09 -0.53 30.93
C ARG A 100 -7.45 -0.60 32.29
N GLY A 101 -8.29 -0.60 33.36
CA GLY A 101 -7.83 -0.66 34.75
C GLY A 101 -6.89 -1.86 35.00
N THR A 102 -6.27 -1.85 36.18
CA THR A 102 -5.15 -2.73 36.57
C THR A 102 -5.36 -4.24 36.47
N GLY A 103 -6.57 -4.72 36.13
CA GLY A 103 -6.90 -6.15 35.95
C GLY A 103 -7.00 -6.64 34.49
N ALA A 104 -6.85 -5.79 33.49
CA ALA A 104 -7.03 -6.18 32.10
C ALA A 104 -5.77 -6.91 31.55
N ARG A 105 -5.95 -8.14 31.06
CA ARG A 105 -4.87 -8.95 30.47
C ARG A 105 -4.59 -8.64 29.00
N ASP A 106 -5.55 -8.02 28.28
CA ASP A 106 -5.44 -7.74 26.85
C ASP A 106 -5.60 -6.25 26.55
N CYS A 107 -4.76 -5.72 25.65
CA CYS A 107 -4.98 -4.40 25.03
C CYS A 107 -6.13 -4.55 24.04
N ILE A 108 -7.21 -3.79 24.25
CA ILE A 108 -8.22 -3.65 23.20
C ILE A 108 -7.84 -2.43 22.37
N LEU A 109 -7.75 -2.66 21.07
CA LEU A 109 -7.60 -1.57 20.13
C LEU A 109 -8.82 -0.65 20.22
N ASP A 110 -8.58 0.62 20.18
CA ASP A 110 -9.63 1.63 20.10
C ASP A 110 -10.22 1.66 18.71
N PRO A 111 -11.52 1.37 18.52
CA PRO A 111 -12.14 1.39 17.19
C PRO A 111 -12.07 2.76 16.50
N ASP A 112 -12.18 3.85 17.28
CA ASP A 112 -12.12 5.21 16.74
C ASP A 112 -10.69 5.55 16.27
N ALA A 113 -9.69 5.14 17.05
CA ALA A 113 -8.28 5.28 16.65
C ALA A 113 -7.97 4.45 15.40
N LEU A 114 -8.53 3.24 15.30
CA LEU A 114 -8.37 2.41 14.10
C LEU A 114 -9.04 3.06 12.88
N ALA A 115 -10.24 3.64 13.03
CA ALA A 115 -10.92 4.38 11.98
C ALA A 115 -10.13 5.61 11.53
N GLN A 116 -9.49 6.34 12.45
CA GLN A 116 -8.59 7.44 12.11
C GLN A 116 -7.37 6.94 11.34
N GLY A 117 -6.75 5.83 11.76
CA GLY A 117 -5.66 5.17 11.03
C GLY A 117 -6.07 4.76 9.61
N ALA A 118 -7.29 4.25 9.44
CA ALA A 118 -7.87 3.92 8.15
C ALA A 118 -7.96 5.16 7.23
N CYS A 119 -8.45 6.29 7.75
CA CYS A 119 -8.50 7.55 7.01
C CYS A 119 -7.11 8.02 6.57
N LEU A 120 -6.11 7.95 7.45
CA LEU A 120 -4.73 8.34 7.14
C LEU A 120 -4.11 7.44 6.07
N LEU A 121 -4.30 6.13 6.16
CA LEU A 121 -3.76 5.19 5.17
C LEU A 121 -4.43 5.37 3.79
N ARG A 122 -5.73 5.63 3.76
CA ARG A 122 -6.46 5.96 2.53
C ARG A 122 -5.99 7.28 1.93
N ALA A 123 -5.75 8.30 2.75
CA ALA A 123 -5.17 9.55 2.29
C ALA A 123 -3.77 9.34 1.70
N ALA A 124 -2.93 8.51 2.31
CA ALA A 124 -1.62 8.14 1.79
C ALA A 124 -1.73 7.41 0.45
N ALA A 125 -2.68 6.49 0.28
CA ALA A 125 -2.93 5.81 -0.99
C ALA A 125 -3.29 6.78 -2.14
N GLY A 126 -4.00 7.86 -1.83
CA GLY A 126 -4.39 8.88 -2.81
C GLY A 126 -3.36 9.99 -3.07
N ALA A 127 -2.30 10.09 -2.27
CA ALA A 127 -1.38 11.23 -2.30
C ALA A 127 -0.20 11.07 -3.29
N GLY A 128 -0.06 9.92 -3.97
CA GLY A 128 0.99 9.71 -4.97
C GLY A 128 2.38 9.44 -4.38
N PHE A 129 2.48 8.93 -3.17
CA PHE A 129 3.76 8.49 -2.60
C PHE A 129 4.38 7.36 -3.42
N GLY A 130 5.71 7.34 -3.53
CA GLY A 130 6.43 6.24 -4.17
C GLY A 130 6.40 4.95 -3.34
N LEU A 131 6.36 5.09 -2.01
CA LEU A 131 6.29 3.99 -1.05
C LEU A 131 5.21 4.25 0.00
N ILE A 132 4.38 3.24 0.27
CA ILE A 132 3.44 3.24 1.39
C ILE A 132 3.88 2.19 2.40
N VAL A 133 3.88 2.57 3.67
CA VAL A 133 4.28 1.70 4.79
C VAL A 133 3.07 1.33 5.62
N VAL A 134 2.93 0.05 5.91
CA VAL A 134 1.93 -0.50 6.82
C VAL A 134 2.62 -1.31 7.91
N ASN A 135 2.71 -0.75 9.07
CA ASN A 135 3.23 -1.48 10.22
C ASN A 135 2.10 -1.62 11.26
N ARG A 136 1.31 -2.69 11.23
CA ARG A 136 1.58 -4.07 10.78
C ARG A 136 0.36 -4.66 10.05
N PHE A 137 0.56 -5.84 9.39
CA PHE A 137 -0.53 -6.77 9.06
C PHE A 137 -0.67 -7.76 10.23
N GLY A 138 -1.75 -7.61 10.99
CA GLY A 138 -1.98 -8.31 12.25
C GLY A 138 -3.06 -9.40 12.17
N TYR A 139 -3.65 -9.69 13.34
CA TYR A 139 -4.73 -10.65 13.46
C TYR A 139 -6.00 -10.15 12.77
N ALA A 140 -6.36 -8.88 12.99
CA ALA A 140 -7.57 -8.30 12.43
C ALA A 140 -7.54 -8.35 10.90
N GLU A 141 -6.42 -7.99 10.29
CA GLU A 141 -6.25 -8.00 8.83
C GLU A 141 -6.27 -9.43 8.27
N ALA A 142 -5.70 -10.39 8.96
CA ALA A 142 -5.73 -11.80 8.58
C ALA A 142 -7.15 -12.39 8.58
N GLU A 143 -8.00 -11.94 9.52
CA GLU A 143 -9.41 -12.37 9.64
C GLU A 143 -10.39 -11.53 8.80
N GLY A 144 -9.88 -10.65 7.94
CA GLY A 144 -10.70 -9.87 7.02
C GLY A 144 -11.15 -8.49 7.52
N GLY A 145 -10.72 -8.08 8.72
CA GLY A 145 -11.04 -6.79 9.35
C GLY A 145 -9.85 -5.84 9.40
N GLY A 146 -9.78 -5.01 10.45
CA GLY A 146 -8.69 -4.06 10.67
C GLY A 146 -8.54 -3.06 9.53
N LEU A 147 -7.31 -2.82 9.09
CA LEU A 147 -6.97 -1.94 7.98
C LEU A 147 -6.91 -2.67 6.63
N ARG A 148 -7.48 -3.88 6.53
CA ARG A 148 -7.36 -4.72 5.32
C ARG A 148 -7.86 -4.03 4.05
N ALA A 149 -8.96 -3.28 4.11
CA ALA A 149 -9.50 -2.56 2.96
C ALA A 149 -8.54 -1.44 2.49
N GLU A 150 -8.01 -0.68 3.41
CA GLU A 150 -7.08 0.41 3.15
C GLU A 150 -5.73 -0.10 2.63
N ILE A 151 -5.28 -1.28 3.10
CA ILE A 151 -4.11 -1.95 2.56
C ILE A 151 -4.35 -2.35 1.10
N ALA A 152 -5.54 -2.87 0.76
CA ALA A 152 -5.90 -3.18 -0.61
C ALA A 152 -5.93 -1.91 -1.49
N GLU A 153 -6.48 -0.80 -1.00
CA GLU A 153 -6.43 0.50 -1.70
C GLU A 153 -4.98 0.97 -1.92
N ALA A 154 -4.12 0.84 -0.90
CA ALA A 154 -2.70 1.18 -1.02
C ALA A 154 -1.99 0.31 -2.08
N MET A 155 -2.30 -0.99 -2.14
CA MET A 155 -1.79 -1.87 -3.20
C MET A 155 -2.21 -1.40 -4.60
N CYS A 156 -3.44 -0.93 -4.76
CA CYS A 156 -3.97 -0.44 -6.04
C CYS A 156 -3.48 0.96 -6.41
N SER A 157 -2.83 1.70 -5.52
CA SER A 157 -2.39 3.09 -5.76
C SER A 157 -1.22 3.21 -6.74
N GLY A 158 -0.56 2.12 -7.07
CA GLY A 158 0.66 2.12 -7.85
C GLY A 158 1.94 2.35 -7.05
N ALA A 159 1.87 2.69 -5.77
CA ALA A 159 3.02 2.76 -4.87
C ALA A 159 3.62 1.38 -4.58
N ALA A 160 4.90 1.31 -4.24
CA ALA A 160 5.45 0.12 -3.59
C ALA A 160 4.89 0.02 -2.16
N LEU A 161 4.72 -1.19 -1.64
CA LEU A 161 4.21 -1.42 -0.30
C LEU A 161 5.27 -2.07 0.59
N LEU A 162 5.54 -1.48 1.74
CA LEU A 162 6.37 -2.09 2.79
C LEU A 162 5.48 -2.48 3.96
N ILE A 163 5.46 -3.77 4.31
CA ILE A 163 4.57 -4.28 5.35
C ILE A 163 5.32 -5.16 6.34
N ALA A 164 5.04 -4.99 7.64
CA ALA A 164 5.55 -5.90 8.67
C ALA A 164 4.50 -6.94 9.04
N VAL A 165 4.89 -8.21 9.11
CA VAL A 165 3.99 -9.31 9.46
C VAL A 165 4.67 -10.32 10.40
N ARG A 166 3.92 -10.85 11.35
CA ARG A 166 4.42 -11.97 12.15
C ARG A 166 4.62 -13.20 11.28
N ARG A 167 5.73 -13.90 11.48
CA ARG A 167 6.06 -15.13 10.73
C ARG A 167 4.89 -16.12 10.66
N SER A 168 4.13 -16.26 11.75
CA SER A 168 2.95 -17.16 11.82
C SER A 168 1.76 -16.70 10.96
N ARG A 169 1.81 -15.50 10.36
CA ARG A 169 0.73 -14.94 9.51
C ARG A 169 1.17 -14.64 8.09
N LEU A 170 2.39 -15.06 7.72
CA LEU A 170 2.89 -14.86 6.37
C LEU A 170 1.94 -15.48 5.33
N ALA A 171 1.50 -16.71 5.54
CA ALA A 171 0.57 -17.37 4.62
C ALA A 171 -0.76 -16.62 4.44
N SER A 172 -1.29 -15.98 5.51
CA SER A 172 -2.49 -15.14 5.41
C SER A 172 -2.24 -13.86 4.61
N LEU A 173 -1.05 -13.27 4.76
CA LEU A 173 -0.66 -12.11 3.96
C LEU A 173 -0.49 -12.51 2.49
N GLU A 174 0.21 -13.58 2.17
CA GLU A 174 0.41 -14.05 0.79
C GLU A 174 -0.91 -14.41 0.10
N ALA A 175 -1.84 -15.04 0.82
CA ALA A 175 -3.19 -15.27 0.32
C ALA A 175 -3.95 -13.95 0.04
N PHE A 176 -3.71 -12.91 0.83
CA PHE A 176 -4.27 -11.59 0.62
C PHE A 176 -3.63 -10.87 -0.57
N LEU A 177 -2.32 -11.00 -0.76
CA LEU A 177 -1.58 -10.40 -1.88
C LEU A 177 -1.84 -11.11 -3.22
N GLY A 178 -2.40 -12.33 -3.19
CA GLY A 178 -2.61 -13.16 -4.37
C GLY A 178 -1.37 -13.88 -4.88
N GLY A 179 -0.27 -13.88 -4.11
CA GLY A 179 0.99 -14.53 -4.48
C GLY A 179 2.08 -14.38 -3.40
N PRO A 180 3.25 -14.99 -3.61
CA PRO A 180 4.36 -14.91 -2.69
C PRO A 180 4.91 -13.49 -2.58
N ALA A 181 5.13 -13.03 -1.35
CA ALA A 181 5.69 -11.70 -1.07
C ALA A 181 7.22 -11.72 -1.08
N THR A 182 7.83 -10.58 -1.39
CA THR A 182 9.28 -10.39 -1.27
C THR A 182 9.67 -10.24 0.20
N VAL A 183 10.17 -11.31 0.82
CA VAL A 183 10.64 -11.27 2.20
C VAL A 183 12.00 -10.58 2.28
N LEU A 184 12.09 -9.53 3.10
CA LEU A 184 13.28 -8.71 3.27
C LEU A 184 14.07 -9.13 4.52
N PRO A 185 15.42 -9.01 4.51
CA PRO A 185 16.21 -9.13 5.71
C PRO A 185 15.79 -8.11 6.77
N ALA A 186 15.85 -8.49 8.05
CA ALA A 186 15.50 -7.61 9.18
C ALA A 186 16.61 -6.57 9.46
N ALA A 187 16.93 -5.76 8.45
CA ALA A 187 17.94 -4.71 8.48
C ALA A 187 17.42 -3.48 7.73
N ALA A 188 17.53 -2.31 8.34
CA ALA A 188 17.03 -1.05 7.76
C ALA A 188 17.66 -0.74 6.40
N THR A 189 18.94 -1.03 6.22
CA THR A 189 19.68 -0.84 4.96
C THR A 189 19.14 -1.72 3.84
N ALA A 190 18.92 -3.01 4.09
CA ALA A 190 18.37 -3.93 3.09
C ALA A 190 16.94 -3.54 2.67
N ILE A 191 16.15 -3.03 3.61
CA ILE A 191 14.79 -2.51 3.32
C ILE A 191 14.89 -1.24 2.46
N ALA A 192 15.85 -0.33 2.76
CA ALA A 192 16.04 0.88 1.98
C ALA A 192 16.53 0.58 0.55
N ASP A 193 17.44 -0.35 0.39
CA ASP A 193 17.94 -0.80 -0.92
C ASP A 193 16.81 -1.40 -1.77
N TRP A 194 15.98 -2.26 -1.16
CA TRP A 194 14.79 -2.80 -1.82
C TRP A 194 13.82 -1.68 -2.23
N ALA A 195 13.53 -0.72 -1.34
CA ALA A 195 12.59 0.36 -1.62
C ALA A 195 13.05 1.22 -2.81
N ALA A 196 14.35 1.53 -2.90
CA ALA A 196 14.93 2.27 -4.01
C ALA A 196 14.71 1.55 -5.36
N GLN A 197 14.87 0.22 -5.38
CA GLN A 197 14.62 -0.59 -6.57
C GLN A 197 13.12 -0.66 -6.91
N ALA A 198 12.26 -0.91 -5.92
CA ALA A 198 10.83 -1.06 -6.12
C ALA A 198 10.15 0.23 -6.61
N VAL A 199 10.58 1.40 -6.10
CA VAL A 199 10.08 2.70 -6.53
C VAL A 199 10.63 3.07 -7.91
N GLY A 200 11.90 2.79 -8.22
CA GLY A 200 12.49 3.03 -9.54
C GLY A 200 11.80 2.28 -10.68
N GLN A 201 11.24 1.10 -10.40
CA GLN A 201 10.47 0.31 -11.36
C GLN A 201 9.04 0.83 -11.59
N SER A 202 8.56 1.75 -10.75
CA SER A 202 7.17 2.22 -10.78
C SER A 202 6.88 3.24 -11.86
N GLY A 203 7.90 3.82 -12.51
CA GLY A 203 7.70 4.86 -13.54
C GLY A 203 7.01 6.13 -13.05
N ILE A 204 6.75 6.24 -11.73
CA ILE A 204 6.20 7.46 -11.14
C ILE A 204 7.36 8.46 -11.08
N ALA A 205 7.37 9.40 -12.03
CA ALA A 205 8.31 10.53 -12.00
C ALA A 205 8.18 11.25 -10.66
N PRO A 206 9.31 11.72 -10.07
CA PRO A 206 9.26 12.52 -8.85
C PRO A 206 8.35 13.73 -9.12
N GLY A 207 7.30 13.86 -8.29
CA GLY A 207 6.30 14.91 -8.43
C GLY A 207 6.97 16.28 -8.47
N TYR A 208 6.59 17.08 -9.44
CA TYR A 208 6.95 18.50 -9.50
C TYR A 208 6.40 19.18 -8.23
N ALA A 209 7.29 19.73 -7.43
CA ALA A 209 6.96 20.66 -6.34
C ALA A 209 6.50 22.00 -6.89
#